data_539fb6dafa80776620cb60c775260cdd
#
_entry.id   539fb6dafa80776620cb60c775260cdd
#
_cell.length_a   1.000
_cell.length_b   1.000
_cell.length_c   1.000
_cell.angle_alpha   90.00
_cell.angle_beta   90.00
_cell.angle_gamma   90.00
#
_symmetry.space_group_name_H-M   'P 1'
#
loop_
_entity.id
_entity.type
_entity.pdbx_description
1 polymer ?
#
loop_
_entity_poly.entity_id
_entity_poly.type
_entity_poly.pdbx_seq_one_letter_code
_entity_poly.pdbx_strand_id
1 'polypeptide(L)'
;MILLKPALENNILSIIIPTLNESKSLPLLLSDLSELRNAEILIIDSFSEDKTREIASIYGAKLYKSSQKNRGFQMNFGAKRATGKWLLFIHADSRLKENWSEEVNLIMQKESPLVYFFKFKINSQKLTFRLLEFLVNMRCLFFKNPYGDQGLLIEKNKYLKNEGFKKIPLMEDIEFIKRIKKREGLVCLKNSIYTSSRKWEQNNFLIQSFKNWKLRKRWLRGDLMDLIYKDYYNSKN
;
A
#
# COMPACT_ATOMS: atom_id res chain seq x y z
N MET A 1 3.45 25.39 2.08
CA MET A 1 2.53 24.24 2.24
C MET A 1 1.83 24.02 0.90
N ILE A 2 2.07 22.87 0.28
CA ILE A 2 1.43 22.53 -1.00
C ILE A 2 0.12 21.84 -0.67
N LEU A 3 -1.01 22.51 -0.92
CA LEU A 3 -2.33 21.92 -0.75
C LEU A 3 -2.63 20.98 -1.93
N LEU A 4 -3.32 19.86 -1.64
CA LEU A 4 -3.88 19.01 -2.68
C LEU A 4 -4.91 19.83 -3.48
N LYS A 5 -4.85 19.73 -4.80
CA LYS A 5 -5.83 20.42 -5.66
C LYS A 5 -7.20 19.77 -5.48
N PRO A 6 -8.29 20.56 -5.52
CA PRO A 6 -9.63 19.98 -5.47
C PRO A 6 -9.81 19.02 -6.65
N ALA A 7 -10.43 17.87 -6.35
CA ALA A 7 -10.73 16.86 -7.35
C ALA A 7 -11.68 17.45 -8.40
N LEU A 8 -11.34 17.28 -9.67
CA LEU A 8 -12.25 17.60 -10.77
C LEU A 8 -13.45 16.63 -10.75
N GLU A 9 -14.60 17.03 -11.29
CA GLU A 9 -15.86 16.27 -11.24
C GLU A 9 -15.78 14.83 -11.78
N ASN A 10 -14.74 14.49 -12.56
CA ASN A 10 -14.49 13.15 -13.09
C ASN A 10 -13.16 12.59 -12.57
N ASN A 11 -13.13 12.20 -11.29
CA ASN A 11 -11.98 11.48 -10.74
C ASN A 11 -11.77 10.14 -11.47
N ILE A 12 -10.63 10.02 -12.14
CA ILE A 12 -10.25 8.75 -12.76
C ILE A 12 -9.61 7.81 -11.72
N LEU A 13 -8.91 8.38 -10.72
CA LEU A 13 -8.15 7.65 -9.70
C LEU A 13 -8.60 7.99 -8.28
N SER A 14 -8.80 6.96 -7.46
CA SER A 14 -8.95 7.08 -6.01
C SER A 14 -7.75 6.45 -5.30
N ILE A 15 -7.02 7.25 -4.53
CA ILE A 15 -5.88 6.79 -3.74
C ILE A 15 -6.34 6.53 -2.32
N ILE A 16 -6.18 5.29 -1.86
CA ILE A 16 -6.68 4.82 -0.56
C ILE A 16 -5.48 4.57 0.35
N ILE A 17 -5.44 5.29 1.47
CA ILE A 17 -4.32 5.29 2.41
C ILE A 17 -4.86 4.92 3.80
N PRO A 18 -4.62 3.68 4.28
CA PRO A 18 -4.92 3.31 5.65
C PRO A 18 -3.91 3.98 6.59
N THR A 19 -4.40 4.59 7.68
CA THR A 19 -3.55 5.28 8.66
C THR A 19 -3.81 4.81 10.09
N LEU A 20 -2.73 4.81 10.90
CA LEU A 20 -2.74 4.67 12.34
C LEU A 20 -1.43 5.28 12.89
N ASN A 21 -1.50 6.47 13.48
CA ASN A 21 -0.36 7.21 14.04
C ASN A 21 0.77 7.44 13.01
N GLU A 22 0.44 8.08 11.91
CA GLU A 22 1.35 8.34 10.78
C GLU A 22 1.66 9.84 10.57
N SER A 23 1.53 10.67 11.62
CA SER A 23 1.76 12.12 11.53
C SER A 23 3.12 12.52 10.97
N LYS A 24 4.16 11.68 11.15
CA LYS A 24 5.51 11.94 10.65
C LYS A 24 5.69 11.60 9.17
N SER A 25 4.97 10.61 8.66
CA SER A 25 5.16 10.09 7.29
C SER A 25 4.14 10.67 6.33
N LEU A 26 2.90 10.83 6.79
CA LEU A 26 1.77 11.24 5.94
C LEU A 26 2.00 12.56 5.19
N PRO A 27 2.57 13.65 5.77
CA PRO A 27 2.82 14.89 5.04
C PRO A 27 3.70 14.70 3.82
N LEU A 28 4.70 13.84 3.93
CA LEU A 28 5.65 13.57 2.87
C LEU A 28 4.97 12.83 1.70
N LEU A 29 4.15 11.82 1.99
CA LEU A 29 3.36 11.12 0.98
C LEU A 29 2.35 12.05 0.32
N LEU A 30 1.59 12.83 1.08
CA LEU A 30 0.60 13.76 0.54
C LEU A 30 1.24 14.82 -0.36
N SER A 31 2.46 15.26 -0.05
CA SER A 31 3.25 16.13 -0.93
C SER A 31 3.59 15.44 -2.25
N ASP A 32 4.03 14.16 -2.22
CA ASP A 32 4.33 13.40 -3.45
C ASP A 32 3.07 13.17 -4.31
N LEU A 33 1.90 13.09 -3.68
CA LEU A 33 0.62 12.88 -4.37
C LEU A 33 0.01 14.17 -4.95
N SER A 34 0.49 15.34 -4.56
CA SER A 34 -0.04 16.64 -4.99
C SER A 34 0.13 16.93 -6.48
N GLU A 35 1.00 16.19 -7.17
CA GLU A 35 1.21 16.29 -8.62
C GLU A 35 0.00 15.78 -9.44
N LEU A 36 -0.83 14.91 -8.87
CA LEU A 36 -2.00 14.36 -9.55
C LEU A 36 -3.17 15.34 -9.54
N ARG A 37 -3.68 15.71 -10.73
CA ARG A 37 -4.80 16.65 -10.88
C ARG A 37 -6.17 15.99 -10.85
N ASN A 38 -6.27 14.73 -11.28
CA ASN A 38 -7.52 14.00 -11.46
C ASN A 38 -7.63 12.82 -10.50
N ALA A 39 -7.20 13.01 -9.25
CA ALA A 39 -7.26 12.00 -8.22
C ALA A 39 -7.93 12.53 -6.95
N GLU A 40 -8.70 11.69 -6.32
CA GLU A 40 -9.12 11.90 -4.94
C GLU A 40 -8.24 11.08 -4.00
N ILE A 41 -7.95 11.63 -2.83
CA ILE A 41 -7.18 10.97 -1.78
C ILE A 41 -8.09 10.68 -0.61
N LEU A 42 -8.23 9.40 -0.25
CA LEU A 42 -9.04 8.92 0.85
C LEU A 42 -8.11 8.42 1.97
N ILE A 43 -8.08 9.13 3.07
CA ILE A 43 -7.41 8.71 4.30
C ILE A 43 -8.42 7.95 5.15
N ILE A 44 -8.11 6.69 5.44
CA ILE A 44 -8.95 5.84 6.26
C ILE A 44 -8.24 5.63 7.60
N ASP A 45 -8.59 6.47 8.57
CA ASP A 45 -7.93 6.52 9.86
C ASP A 45 -8.52 5.53 10.87
N SER A 46 -7.65 4.79 11.53
CA SER A 46 -7.98 3.75 12.50
C SER A 46 -7.56 4.15 13.90
N PHE A 47 -8.27 5.12 14.49
CA PHE A 47 -8.07 5.59 15.87
C PHE A 47 -6.67 6.18 16.11
N SER A 48 -6.16 7.03 15.22
CA SER A 48 -4.93 7.78 15.48
C SER A 48 -5.10 8.74 16.64
N GLU A 49 -4.10 8.77 17.53
CA GLU A 49 -4.02 9.65 18.71
C GLU A 49 -3.08 10.83 18.48
N ASP A 50 -2.28 10.76 17.39
CA ASP A 50 -1.38 11.83 16.96
C ASP A 50 -2.06 12.80 15.97
N LYS A 51 -1.30 13.70 15.37
CA LYS A 51 -1.79 14.70 14.41
C LYS A 51 -2.15 14.15 13.01
N THR A 52 -2.23 12.82 12.82
CA THR A 52 -2.51 12.21 11.50
C THR A 52 -3.78 12.78 10.86
N ARG A 53 -4.87 12.90 11.61
CA ARG A 53 -6.17 13.38 11.10
C ARG A 53 -6.15 14.87 10.77
N GLU A 54 -5.48 15.66 11.61
CA GLU A 54 -5.29 17.09 11.37
C GLU A 54 -4.50 17.33 10.07
N ILE A 55 -3.41 16.60 9.88
CA ILE A 55 -2.58 16.65 8.67
C ILE A 55 -3.40 16.28 7.43
N ALA A 56 -4.17 15.19 7.47
CA ALA A 56 -5.03 14.80 6.36
C ALA A 56 -5.98 15.93 5.94
N SER A 57 -6.60 16.61 6.92
CA SER A 57 -7.51 17.73 6.69
C SER A 57 -6.79 18.95 6.12
N ILE A 58 -5.60 19.30 6.64
CA ILE A 58 -4.79 20.44 6.18
C ILE A 58 -4.40 20.27 4.69
N TYR A 59 -4.09 19.05 4.27
CA TYR A 59 -3.75 18.76 2.86
C TYR A 59 -4.98 18.64 1.95
N GLY A 60 -6.21 18.68 2.48
CA GLY A 60 -7.45 18.58 1.71
C GLY A 60 -7.81 17.15 1.29
N ALA A 61 -7.27 16.14 1.97
CA ALA A 61 -7.64 14.75 1.73
C ALA A 61 -9.03 14.46 2.34
N LYS A 62 -9.79 13.56 1.71
CA LYS A 62 -11.05 13.06 2.25
C LYS A 62 -10.76 12.12 3.43
N LEU A 63 -11.09 12.55 4.64
CA LEU A 63 -10.84 11.80 5.86
C LEU A 63 -12.07 10.97 6.28
N TYR A 64 -11.86 9.69 6.50
CA TYR A 64 -12.85 8.76 7.02
C TYR A 64 -12.33 8.03 8.26
N LYS A 65 -13.16 7.90 9.29
CA LYS A 65 -12.86 7.13 10.50
C LYS A 65 -13.22 5.67 10.27
N SER A 66 -12.27 4.78 10.48
CA SER A 66 -12.50 3.34 10.50
C SER A 66 -13.07 2.91 11.85
N SER A 67 -14.01 1.97 11.84
CA SER A 67 -14.53 1.36 13.07
C SER A 67 -13.66 0.23 13.61
N GLN A 68 -12.59 -0.15 12.90
CA GLN A 68 -11.74 -1.30 13.25
C GLN A 68 -10.26 -1.01 12.98
N LYS A 69 -9.38 -1.46 13.89
CA LYS A 69 -7.92 -1.49 13.69
C LYS A 69 -7.52 -2.68 12.81
N ASN A 70 -7.95 -2.65 11.55
CA ASN A 70 -7.65 -3.70 10.58
C ASN A 70 -7.42 -3.08 9.20
N ARG A 71 -6.21 -3.28 8.65
CA ARG A 71 -5.78 -2.66 7.39
C ARG A 71 -6.62 -3.13 6.19
N GLY A 72 -6.96 -4.41 6.10
CA GLY A 72 -7.83 -4.93 5.04
C GLY A 72 -9.22 -4.30 5.10
N PHE A 73 -9.76 -4.11 6.31
CA PHE A 73 -11.03 -3.41 6.51
C PHE A 73 -10.93 -1.94 6.07
N GLN A 74 -9.88 -1.22 6.47
CA GLN A 74 -9.66 0.17 6.08
C GLN A 74 -9.61 0.32 4.55
N MET A 75 -8.85 -0.53 3.87
CA MET A 75 -8.73 -0.49 2.41
C MET A 75 -10.06 -0.81 1.71
N ASN A 76 -10.81 -1.82 2.17
CA ASN A 76 -12.15 -2.11 1.64
C ASN A 76 -13.14 -0.98 1.88
N PHE A 77 -13.08 -0.36 3.05
CA PHE A 77 -13.94 0.76 3.41
C PHE A 77 -13.67 1.96 2.51
N GLY A 78 -12.40 2.25 2.21
CA GLY A 78 -12.01 3.27 1.25
C GLY A 78 -12.45 2.93 -0.17
N ALA A 79 -12.24 1.70 -0.63
CA ALA A 79 -12.63 1.26 -1.97
C ALA A 79 -14.14 1.39 -2.23
N LYS A 80 -14.97 1.14 -1.23
CA LYS A 80 -16.43 1.32 -1.33
C LYS A 80 -16.83 2.79 -1.48
N ARG A 81 -16.07 3.73 -0.90
CA ARG A 81 -16.30 5.19 -0.95
C ARG A 81 -15.63 5.88 -2.12
N ALA A 82 -14.66 5.23 -2.70
CA ALA A 82 -13.94 5.72 -3.86
C ALA A 82 -14.91 6.02 -5.02
N THR A 83 -14.72 7.14 -5.71
CA THR A 83 -15.49 7.54 -6.89
C THR A 83 -14.76 7.24 -8.20
N GLY A 84 -13.43 7.06 -8.13
CA GLY A 84 -12.60 6.80 -9.30
C GLY A 84 -12.81 5.42 -9.93
N LYS A 85 -12.60 5.35 -11.24
CA LYS A 85 -12.58 4.09 -11.99
C LYS A 85 -11.42 3.19 -11.56
N TRP A 86 -10.30 3.80 -11.17
CA TRP A 86 -9.09 3.13 -10.71
C TRP A 86 -8.87 3.35 -9.22
N LEU A 87 -8.35 2.33 -8.54
CA LEU A 87 -7.96 2.36 -7.13
C LEU A 87 -6.44 2.19 -7.04
N LEU A 88 -5.80 3.04 -6.25
CA LEU A 88 -4.40 2.91 -5.86
C LEU A 88 -4.33 2.77 -4.34
N PHE A 89 -3.94 1.61 -3.86
CA PHE A 89 -3.68 1.36 -2.44
C PHE A 89 -2.22 1.62 -2.11
N ILE A 90 -1.95 2.51 -1.17
CA ILE A 90 -0.59 2.89 -0.74
C ILE A 90 -0.56 3.00 0.78
N HIS A 91 0.56 2.60 1.40
CA HIS A 91 0.78 2.81 2.83
C HIS A 91 1.21 4.25 3.12
N ALA A 92 0.84 4.78 4.31
CA ALA A 92 1.13 6.15 4.71
C ALA A 92 2.63 6.46 4.88
N ASP A 93 3.47 5.44 5.08
CA ASP A 93 4.94 5.54 5.20
C ASP A 93 5.69 5.36 3.87
N SER A 94 4.94 5.37 2.76
CA SER A 94 5.49 5.30 1.41
C SER A 94 5.90 6.68 0.89
N ARG A 95 6.81 6.69 -0.09
CA ARG A 95 7.19 7.87 -0.88
C ARG A 95 7.15 7.52 -2.35
N LEU A 96 6.72 8.44 -3.16
CA LEU A 96 6.74 8.36 -4.62
C LEU A 96 7.64 9.48 -5.14
N LYS A 97 8.54 9.16 -6.06
CA LYS A 97 9.45 10.15 -6.65
C LYS A 97 8.99 10.49 -8.07
N GLU A 98 9.70 11.41 -8.71
CA GLU A 98 9.37 11.97 -10.01
C GLU A 98 8.87 10.97 -11.06
N ASN A 99 7.96 11.41 -11.93
CA ASN A 99 7.41 10.67 -13.08
C ASN A 99 6.51 9.45 -12.78
N TRP A 100 6.22 9.13 -11.51
CA TRP A 100 5.30 8.04 -11.19
C TRP A 100 3.86 8.31 -11.68
N SER A 101 3.44 9.55 -11.61
CA SER A 101 2.11 10.00 -12.02
C SER A 101 1.88 9.87 -13.52
N GLU A 102 2.90 10.12 -14.34
CA GLU A 102 2.84 9.96 -15.79
C GLU A 102 2.62 8.50 -16.18
N GLU A 103 3.39 7.58 -15.57
CA GLU A 103 3.23 6.14 -15.84
C GLU A 103 1.84 5.64 -15.45
N VAL A 104 1.31 6.06 -14.29
CA VAL A 104 -0.04 5.71 -13.83
C VAL A 104 -1.10 6.28 -14.78
N ASN A 105 -0.97 7.54 -15.20
CA ASN A 105 -1.90 8.16 -16.14
C ASN A 105 -1.93 7.43 -17.50
N LEU A 106 -0.77 7.06 -18.04
CA LEU A 106 -0.68 6.30 -19.29
C LEU A 106 -1.38 4.92 -19.19
N ILE A 107 -1.28 4.26 -18.04
CA ILE A 107 -1.95 2.97 -17.80
C ILE A 107 -3.46 3.14 -17.76
N MET A 108 -3.93 4.16 -17.04
CA MET A 108 -5.37 4.41 -16.91
C MET A 108 -6.02 4.76 -18.26
N GLN A 109 -5.29 5.47 -19.13
CA GLN A 109 -5.75 5.79 -20.48
C GLN A 109 -5.84 4.57 -21.41
N LYS A 110 -4.96 3.58 -21.24
CA LYS A 110 -4.93 2.38 -22.08
C LYS A 110 -6.02 1.36 -21.78
N GLU A 111 -6.85 1.63 -20.75
CA GLU A 111 -7.90 0.71 -20.29
C GLU A 111 -7.43 -0.75 -20.13
N SER A 112 -6.19 -0.91 -19.68
CA SER A 112 -5.55 -2.20 -19.60
C SER A 112 -6.23 -3.10 -18.55
N PRO A 113 -6.50 -4.36 -18.88
CA PRO A 113 -7.17 -5.29 -17.96
C PRO A 113 -6.25 -5.78 -16.83
N LEU A 114 -5.02 -5.29 -16.73
CA LEU A 114 -4.01 -5.79 -15.81
C LEU A 114 -4.08 -5.12 -14.43
N VAL A 115 -3.40 -5.72 -13.47
CA VAL A 115 -3.19 -5.20 -12.12
C VAL A 115 -1.73 -4.82 -11.98
N TYR A 116 -1.45 -3.66 -11.40
CA TYR A 116 -0.11 -3.10 -11.38
C TYR A 116 0.39 -2.88 -9.97
N PHE A 117 1.72 -2.96 -9.80
CA PHE A 117 2.42 -2.68 -8.55
C PHE A 117 3.78 -2.03 -8.84
N PHE A 118 4.28 -1.24 -7.92
CA PHE A 118 5.56 -0.54 -8.08
C PHE A 118 6.75 -1.45 -7.77
N LYS A 119 7.91 -1.11 -8.32
CA LYS A 119 9.18 -1.66 -7.84
C LYS A 119 9.39 -1.27 -6.39
N PHE A 120 9.91 -2.20 -5.61
CA PHE A 120 10.23 -1.97 -4.21
C PHE A 120 11.57 -1.27 -4.06
N LYS A 121 11.58 -0.19 -3.27
CA LYS A 121 12.80 0.45 -2.78
C LYS A 121 12.65 0.84 -1.31
N ILE A 122 13.78 1.01 -0.64
CA ILE A 122 13.85 1.50 0.74
C ILE A 122 14.42 2.91 0.71
N ASN A 123 13.78 3.83 1.41
CA ASN A 123 14.22 5.22 1.52
C ASN A 123 15.44 5.33 2.46
N SER A 124 16.59 4.82 2.01
CA SER A 124 17.87 4.84 2.73
C SER A 124 19.02 4.71 1.73
N GLN A 125 20.19 5.25 2.11
CA GLN A 125 21.43 5.17 1.31
C GLN A 125 22.27 3.92 1.64
N LYS A 126 21.91 3.13 2.67
CA LYS A 126 22.68 1.97 3.09
C LYS A 126 22.74 0.89 2.00
N LEU A 127 23.94 0.49 1.61
CA LEU A 127 24.17 -0.52 0.57
C LEU A 127 23.54 -1.88 0.91
N THR A 128 23.44 -2.23 2.20
CA THR A 128 22.82 -3.48 2.65
C THR A 128 21.36 -3.59 2.22
N PHE A 129 20.64 -2.47 2.10
CA PHE A 129 19.25 -2.46 1.60
C PHE A 129 19.15 -2.69 0.09
N ARG A 130 20.22 -2.42 -0.69
CA ARG A 130 20.22 -2.71 -2.14
C ARG A 130 20.07 -4.21 -2.43
N LEU A 131 20.71 -5.06 -1.61
CA LEU A 131 20.53 -6.50 -1.71
C LEU A 131 19.09 -6.93 -1.41
N LEU A 132 18.50 -6.36 -0.35
CA LEU A 132 17.10 -6.67 -0.02
C LEU A 132 16.14 -6.23 -1.13
N GLU A 133 16.30 -5.01 -1.66
CA GLU A 133 15.53 -4.51 -2.80
C GLU A 133 15.65 -5.42 -4.02
N PHE A 134 16.87 -5.84 -4.35
CA PHE A 134 17.11 -6.76 -5.44
C PHE A 134 16.33 -8.07 -5.24
N LEU A 135 16.46 -8.72 -4.07
CA LEU A 135 15.78 -9.97 -3.76
C LEU A 135 14.24 -9.84 -3.80
N VAL A 136 13.70 -8.73 -3.29
CA VAL A 136 12.26 -8.47 -3.32
C VAL A 136 11.78 -8.28 -4.76
N ASN A 137 12.50 -7.50 -5.57
CA ASN A 137 12.12 -7.25 -6.95
C ASN A 137 12.26 -8.52 -7.82
N MET A 138 13.30 -9.34 -7.60
CA MET A 138 13.45 -10.64 -8.27
C MET A 138 12.29 -11.59 -7.92
N ARG A 139 11.90 -11.67 -6.64
CA ARG A 139 10.71 -12.41 -6.24
C ARG A 139 9.46 -11.95 -7.01
N CYS A 140 9.27 -10.64 -7.15
CA CYS A 140 8.12 -10.10 -7.86
C CYS A 140 8.18 -10.35 -9.37
N LEU A 141 9.37 -10.29 -9.95
CA LEU A 141 9.58 -10.58 -11.38
C LEU A 141 9.23 -12.04 -11.71
N PHE A 142 9.77 -13.00 -10.96
CA PHE A 142 9.60 -14.43 -11.24
C PHE A 142 8.26 -14.98 -10.74
N PHE A 143 7.84 -14.61 -9.53
CA PHE A 143 6.67 -15.25 -8.90
C PHE A 143 5.41 -14.37 -8.90
N LYS A 144 5.50 -13.14 -9.40
CA LYS A 144 4.37 -12.18 -9.40
C LYS A 144 3.70 -12.08 -8.01
N ASN A 145 4.50 -11.92 -6.97
CA ASN A 145 4.06 -11.85 -5.57
C ASN A 145 4.48 -10.50 -4.93
N PRO A 146 3.87 -9.36 -5.33
CA PRO A 146 4.06 -8.11 -4.61
C PRO A 146 3.40 -8.17 -3.24
N TYR A 147 3.87 -7.34 -2.31
CA TYR A 147 3.26 -7.14 -0.99
C TYR A 147 2.69 -5.73 -0.88
N GLY A 148 1.97 -5.45 0.21
CA GLY A 148 1.28 -4.19 0.41
C GLY A 148 2.19 -2.95 0.39
N ASP A 149 3.48 -3.09 0.71
CA ASP A 149 4.49 -2.05 0.64
C ASP A 149 4.93 -1.66 -0.79
N GLN A 150 4.44 -2.38 -1.80
CA GLN A 150 4.69 -2.09 -3.22
C GLN A 150 3.53 -1.34 -3.88
N GLY A 151 2.49 -0.97 -3.13
CA GLY A 151 1.28 -0.38 -3.68
C GLY A 151 0.54 -1.33 -4.62
N LEU A 152 -0.72 -1.03 -4.88
CA LEU A 152 -1.54 -1.82 -5.80
C LEU A 152 -2.45 -0.89 -6.60
N LEU A 153 -2.26 -0.84 -7.92
CA LEU A 153 -3.12 -0.11 -8.86
C LEU A 153 -4.01 -1.12 -9.59
N ILE A 154 -5.32 -0.96 -9.44
CA ILE A 154 -6.33 -1.90 -9.96
C ILE A 154 -7.61 -1.16 -10.34
N GLU A 155 -8.30 -1.59 -11.39
CA GLU A 155 -9.61 -1.08 -11.72
C GLU A 155 -10.62 -1.44 -10.61
N LYS A 156 -11.46 -0.47 -10.19
CA LYS A 156 -12.41 -0.63 -9.08
C LYS A 156 -13.35 -1.81 -9.27
N ASN A 157 -13.93 -1.96 -10.46
CA ASN A 157 -14.84 -3.07 -10.76
C ASN A 157 -14.13 -4.43 -10.59
N LYS A 158 -12.89 -4.52 -11.05
CA LYS A 158 -12.06 -5.70 -10.91
C LYS A 158 -11.75 -6.02 -9.45
N TYR A 159 -11.42 -5.00 -8.65
CA TYR A 159 -11.20 -5.15 -7.21
C TYR A 159 -12.45 -5.70 -6.52
N LEU A 160 -13.63 -5.12 -6.82
CA LEU A 160 -14.89 -5.54 -6.23
C LEU A 160 -15.32 -6.94 -6.67
N LYS A 161 -15.17 -7.27 -7.97
CA LYS A 161 -15.44 -8.62 -8.50
C LYS A 161 -14.59 -9.71 -7.85
N ASN A 162 -13.38 -9.34 -7.42
CA ASN A 162 -12.49 -10.23 -6.67
C ASN A 162 -12.63 -10.06 -5.15
N GLU A 163 -13.76 -9.56 -4.63
CA GLU A 163 -14.13 -9.47 -3.21
C GLU A 163 -13.17 -8.64 -2.34
N GLY A 164 -12.25 -7.88 -2.94
CA GLY A 164 -11.30 -7.03 -2.24
C GLY A 164 -10.39 -7.77 -1.23
N PHE A 165 -9.81 -7.05 -0.30
CA PHE A 165 -8.97 -7.63 0.76
C PHE A 165 -9.81 -8.36 1.81
N LYS A 166 -9.35 -9.51 2.28
CA LYS A 166 -9.99 -10.20 3.41
C LYS A 166 -9.75 -9.46 4.73
N LYS A 167 -10.74 -9.53 5.62
CA LYS A 167 -10.65 -9.01 6.99
C LYS A 167 -9.85 -9.98 7.88
N ILE A 168 -8.58 -10.16 7.60
CA ILE A 168 -7.67 -10.94 8.42
C ILE A 168 -6.70 -10.02 9.14
N PRO A 169 -6.19 -10.39 10.32
CA PRO A 169 -5.32 -9.52 11.12
C PRO A 169 -4.00 -9.17 10.44
N LEU A 170 -3.47 -10.09 9.63
CA LEU A 170 -2.21 -9.97 8.88
C LEU A 170 -2.32 -10.68 7.54
N MET A 171 -1.43 -10.39 6.59
CA MET A 171 -1.29 -11.07 5.29
C MET A 171 -2.48 -10.88 4.34
N GLU A 172 -3.32 -9.86 4.55
CA GLU A 172 -4.45 -9.55 3.67
C GLU A 172 -4.01 -9.23 2.24
N ASP A 173 -2.85 -8.59 2.10
CA ASP A 173 -2.20 -8.28 0.82
C ASP A 173 -1.74 -9.55 0.10
N ILE A 174 -1.07 -10.45 0.80
CA ILE A 174 -0.59 -11.73 0.24
C ILE A 174 -1.77 -12.61 -0.17
N GLU A 175 -2.82 -12.65 0.65
CA GLU A 175 -4.05 -13.37 0.36
C GLU A 175 -4.68 -12.86 -0.93
N PHE A 176 -4.86 -11.56 -1.03
CA PHE A 176 -5.45 -10.93 -2.20
C PHE A 176 -4.63 -11.20 -3.46
N ILE A 177 -3.32 -11.00 -3.42
CA ILE A 177 -2.43 -11.26 -4.55
C ILE A 177 -2.44 -12.74 -4.96
N LYS A 178 -2.44 -13.67 -3.99
CA LYS A 178 -2.52 -15.12 -4.27
C LYS A 178 -3.82 -15.50 -4.99
N ARG A 179 -4.92 -14.84 -4.65
CA ARG A 179 -6.24 -15.07 -5.24
C ARG A 179 -6.35 -14.41 -6.60
N ILE A 180 -5.96 -13.14 -6.72
CA ILE A 180 -6.13 -12.37 -7.95
C ILE A 180 -5.18 -12.81 -9.07
N LYS A 181 -3.94 -13.19 -8.77
CA LYS A 181 -2.96 -13.61 -9.80
C LYS A 181 -3.33 -14.85 -10.59
N LYS A 182 -4.29 -15.64 -10.10
CA LYS A 182 -4.83 -16.80 -10.82
C LYS A 182 -5.81 -16.38 -11.92
N ARG A 183 -6.36 -15.18 -11.83
CA ARG A 183 -7.43 -14.66 -12.68
C ARG A 183 -6.98 -13.48 -13.54
N GLU A 184 -6.04 -12.70 -13.03
CA GLU A 184 -5.62 -11.43 -13.60
C GLU A 184 -4.10 -11.41 -13.83
N GLY A 185 -3.68 -10.70 -14.87
CA GLY A 185 -2.27 -10.45 -15.11
C GLY A 185 -1.73 -9.40 -14.12
N LEU A 186 -0.57 -9.69 -13.49
CA LEU A 186 0.14 -8.75 -12.63
C LEU A 186 1.39 -8.20 -13.32
N VAL A 187 1.53 -6.87 -13.34
CA VAL A 187 2.63 -6.16 -14.01
C VAL A 187 3.33 -5.23 -13.01
N CYS A 188 4.65 -5.33 -12.97
CA CYS A 188 5.50 -4.42 -12.23
C CYS A 188 5.69 -3.12 -13.03
N LEU A 189 5.40 -1.98 -12.40
CA LEU A 189 5.66 -0.66 -12.97
C LEU A 189 7.17 -0.41 -13.12
N LYS A 190 7.54 0.50 -13.99
CA LYS A 190 8.93 0.95 -14.15
C LYS A 190 9.36 1.79 -12.95
N ASN A 191 8.44 2.63 -12.46
CA ASN A 191 8.64 3.47 -11.30
C ASN A 191 8.67 2.69 -9.99
N SER A 192 9.33 3.26 -8.99
CA SER A 192 9.51 2.65 -7.68
C SER A 192 8.71 3.38 -6.60
N ILE A 193 8.18 2.61 -5.67
CA ILE A 193 7.70 3.12 -4.39
C ILE A 193 8.79 2.91 -3.33
N TYR A 194 9.02 3.91 -2.50
CA TYR A 194 10.03 3.89 -1.46
C TYR A 194 9.35 3.72 -0.10
N THR A 195 9.63 2.66 0.60
CA THR A 195 9.13 2.42 1.97
C THR A 195 10.10 2.98 3.00
N SER A 196 9.59 3.35 4.18
CA SER A 196 10.40 3.84 5.30
C SER A 196 11.41 2.78 5.76
N SER A 197 12.67 3.20 5.99
CA SER A 197 13.73 2.33 6.55
C SER A 197 13.54 2.01 8.03
N ARG A 198 12.68 2.75 8.75
CA ARG A 198 12.52 2.67 10.22
C ARG A 198 12.37 1.24 10.75
N LYS A 199 11.52 0.43 10.09
CA LYS A 199 11.28 -0.98 10.49
C LYS A 199 12.52 -1.88 10.35
N TRP A 200 13.43 -1.48 9.46
CA TRP A 200 14.63 -2.25 9.11
C TRP A 200 15.85 -1.78 9.88
N GLU A 201 15.86 -0.54 10.34
CA GLU A 201 16.96 0.06 11.12
C GLU A 201 16.90 -0.32 12.59
N GLN A 202 15.72 -0.50 13.16
CA GLN A 202 15.52 -0.91 14.55
C GLN A 202 15.91 -2.38 14.81
N ASN A 203 15.89 -3.22 13.79
CA ASN A 203 16.24 -4.63 13.89
C ASN A 203 17.20 -5.01 12.76
N ASN A 204 18.04 -6.01 12.98
CA ASN A 204 18.83 -6.57 11.89
C ASN A 204 17.89 -7.02 10.76
N PHE A 205 18.02 -6.39 9.58
CA PHE A 205 17.10 -6.60 8.46
C PHE A 205 17.02 -8.06 8.00
N LEU A 206 18.10 -8.83 8.14
CA LEU A 206 18.13 -10.26 7.81
C LEU A 206 17.25 -11.05 8.78
N ILE A 207 17.37 -10.77 10.08
CA ILE A 207 16.56 -11.40 11.11
C ILE A 207 15.07 -11.08 10.90
N GLN A 208 14.74 -9.82 10.62
CA GLN A 208 13.36 -9.40 10.38
C GLN A 208 12.79 -10.04 9.09
N SER A 209 13.59 -10.10 8.04
CA SER A 209 13.19 -10.75 6.78
C SER A 209 12.95 -12.25 6.97
N PHE A 210 13.82 -12.93 7.73
CA PHE A 210 13.67 -14.34 8.06
C PHE A 210 12.44 -14.62 8.92
N LYS A 211 12.20 -13.79 9.96
CA LYS A 211 10.98 -13.87 10.79
C LYS A 211 9.72 -13.71 9.93
N ASN A 212 9.67 -12.69 9.08
CA ASN A 212 8.55 -12.46 8.19
C ASN A 212 8.35 -13.62 7.20
N TRP A 213 9.44 -14.21 6.70
CA TRP A 213 9.38 -15.39 5.84
C TRP A 213 8.82 -16.61 6.59
N LYS A 214 9.26 -16.86 7.82
CA LYS A 214 8.78 -17.95 8.67
C LYS A 214 7.29 -17.82 8.95
N LEU A 215 6.81 -16.63 9.33
CA LEU A 215 5.40 -16.36 9.59
C LEU A 215 4.53 -16.60 8.35
N ARG A 216 4.99 -16.15 7.18
CA ARG A 216 4.30 -16.41 5.90
C ARG A 216 4.24 -17.89 5.57
N LYS A 217 5.33 -18.63 5.78
CA LYS A 217 5.37 -20.07 5.54
C LYS A 217 4.38 -20.82 6.43
N ARG A 218 4.26 -20.41 7.71
CA ARG A 218 3.28 -20.94 8.66
C ARG A 218 1.86 -20.63 8.19
N TRP A 219 1.58 -19.41 7.80
CA TRP A 219 0.28 -19.02 7.25
C TRP A 219 -0.10 -19.84 5.99
N LEU A 220 0.85 -20.03 5.08
CA LEU A 220 0.63 -20.84 3.87
C LEU A 220 0.37 -22.32 4.17
N ARG A 221 0.83 -22.83 5.30
CA ARG A 221 0.56 -24.20 5.80
C ARG A 221 -0.80 -24.35 6.50
N GLY A 222 -1.47 -23.23 6.79
CA GLY A 222 -2.77 -23.23 7.45
C GLY A 222 -2.72 -23.08 8.97
N ASP A 223 -1.59 -22.63 9.55
CA ASP A 223 -1.51 -22.32 10.98
C ASP A 223 -2.58 -21.29 11.37
N LEU A 224 -3.07 -21.37 12.61
CA LEU A 224 -4.07 -20.44 13.13
C LEU A 224 -3.56 -18.99 13.08
N MET A 225 -4.37 -18.09 12.50
CA MET A 225 -4.01 -16.69 12.33
C MET A 225 -3.71 -15.98 13.65
N ASP A 226 -4.42 -16.33 14.73
CA ASP A 226 -4.21 -15.72 16.05
C ASP A 226 -2.82 -16.04 16.63
N LEU A 227 -2.30 -17.23 16.38
CA LEU A 227 -0.94 -17.60 16.77
C LEU A 227 0.10 -16.81 15.96
N ILE A 228 -0.11 -16.67 14.64
CA ILE A 228 0.76 -15.89 13.76
C ILE A 228 0.75 -14.42 14.18
N TYR A 229 -0.42 -13.87 14.53
CA TYR A 229 -0.59 -12.50 14.98
C TYR A 229 0.15 -12.24 16.30
N LYS A 230 -0.01 -13.12 17.30
CA LYS A 230 0.74 -13.03 18.57
C LYS A 230 2.25 -13.05 18.33
N ASP A 231 2.74 -13.98 17.53
CA ASP A 231 4.18 -14.10 17.24
C ASP A 231 4.73 -12.88 16.48
N TYR A 232 3.92 -12.27 15.60
CA TYR A 232 4.30 -11.07 14.87
C TYR A 232 4.48 -9.86 15.80
N TYR A 233 3.59 -9.69 16.78
CA TYR A 233 3.64 -8.56 17.71
C TYR A 233 4.57 -8.80 18.90
N ASN A 234 4.64 -10.02 19.47
CA ASN A 234 5.60 -10.35 20.53
C ASN A 234 7.06 -10.29 20.06
N SER A 235 7.30 -10.41 18.76
CA SER A 235 8.66 -10.26 18.21
C SER A 235 9.08 -8.81 17.99
N LYS A 236 8.21 -7.84 18.31
CA LYS A 236 8.48 -6.40 18.21
C LYS A 236 8.81 -5.75 19.57
N ASN A 237 8.54 -6.46 20.66
CA ASN A 237 9.02 -6.14 22.01
C ASN A 237 10.32 -6.91 22.27
#